data_a9017c2b299ced469f16eb2b401f0810
#
_entry.id   a9017c2b299ced469f16eb2b401f0810
#
_cell.length_a   1.000
_cell.length_b   1.000
_cell.length_c   1.000
_cell.angle_alpha   90.00
_cell.angle_beta   90.00
_cell.angle_gamma   90.00
#
_symmetry.space_group_name_H-M   'P 1'
#
loop_
_entity.id
_entity.type
_entity.pdbx_description
1 polymer ?
#
loop_
_entity_poly.entity_id
_entity_poly.type
_entity_poly.pdbx_seq_one_letter_code
_entity_poly.pdbx_strand_id
1 'polypeptide(L)'
;LDQIEVCFAHPQALEQSSGFITNNLGKAQNHFTRSNVDSGIRFLEAVDSGNKPVAAIVPATFAQENSKWRKASAIQDYQNNTTRFLVVRSRKSDEQLDYSRKKTSLLVEFMDDRSGLLYQLMSVFNLFNINLCRLESRPAKDTPWAYVFYVDFYNSADTEACLEVFSVSNFRYKVLGSYDLIS
;
A
#
# COMPACT_ATOMS: atom_id res chain seq x y z
N LEU A 1 28.42 -0.60 14.29
CA LEU A 1 27.19 -1.43 14.21
C LEU A 1 27.50 -2.92 14.41
N ASP A 2 28.75 -3.35 14.20
CA ASP A 2 29.18 -4.77 14.26
C ASP A 2 28.99 -5.45 15.62
N GLN A 3 28.73 -4.68 16.67
CA GLN A 3 28.50 -5.17 18.03
C GLN A 3 27.02 -5.41 18.34
N ILE A 4 26.09 -5.02 17.44
CA ILE A 4 24.66 -5.18 17.65
C ILE A 4 24.32 -6.68 17.58
N GLU A 5 23.70 -7.18 18.65
CA GLU A 5 23.27 -8.58 18.76
C GLU A 5 21.78 -8.78 18.42
N VAL A 6 20.97 -7.78 18.67
CA VAL A 6 19.52 -7.84 18.45
C VAL A 6 19.04 -6.61 17.70
N CYS A 7 18.19 -6.82 16.67
CA CYS A 7 17.50 -5.77 15.94
C CYS A 7 15.98 -5.95 16.05
N PHE A 8 15.29 -5.00 16.67
CA PHE A 8 13.83 -4.95 16.72
C PHE A 8 13.29 -4.27 15.47
N ALA A 9 12.44 -4.95 14.72
CA ALA A 9 11.87 -4.38 13.51
C ALA A 9 10.54 -5.03 13.10
N HIS A 10 9.68 -4.24 12.47
CA HIS A 10 8.53 -4.78 11.75
C HIS A 10 9.02 -5.53 10.49
N PRO A 11 8.43 -6.69 10.12
CA PRO A 11 8.88 -7.47 8.96
C PRO A 11 9.02 -6.66 7.67
N GLN A 12 8.05 -5.81 7.37
CA GLN A 12 8.07 -4.95 6.20
C GLN A 12 9.24 -3.94 6.22
N ALA A 13 9.59 -3.41 7.39
CA ALA A 13 10.71 -2.48 7.52
C ALA A 13 12.06 -3.17 7.28
N LEU A 14 12.20 -4.43 7.72
CA LEU A 14 13.38 -5.26 7.40
C LEU A 14 13.50 -5.51 5.90
N GLU A 15 12.41 -5.87 5.24
CA GLU A 15 12.38 -6.09 3.80
C GLU A 15 12.77 -4.81 3.03
N GLN A 16 12.24 -3.66 3.44
CA GLN A 16 12.50 -2.36 2.82
C GLN A 16 13.90 -1.80 3.08
N SER A 17 14.67 -2.38 3.99
CA SER A 17 16.03 -1.98 4.35
C SER A 17 17.02 -3.16 4.34
N SER A 18 16.73 -4.17 3.54
CA SER A 18 17.48 -5.44 3.51
C SER A 18 18.95 -5.25 3.18
N GLY A 19 19.29 -4.35 2.26
CA GLY A 19 20.67 -4.03 1.91
C GLY A 19 21.43 -3.40 3.07
N PHE A 20 20.83 -2.44 3.78
CA PHE A 20 21.44 -1.85 4.96
C PHE A 20 21.65 -2.89 6.07
N ILE A 21 20.65 -3.71 6.36
CA ILE A 21 20.71 -4.77 7.38
C ILE A 21 21.83 -5.76 7.07
N THR A 22 21.89 -6.27 5.85
CA THR A 22 22.91 -7.24 5.43
C THR A 22 24.32 -6.69 5.60
N ASN A 23 24.54 -5.44 5.22
CA ASN A 23 25.87 -4.82 5.24
C ASN A 23 26.33 -4.36 6.63
N ASN A 24 25.39 -4.01 7.53
CA ASN A 24 25.72 -3.36 8.80
C ASN A 24 25.27 -4.13 10.04
N LEU A 25 24.26 -5.01 9.92
CA LEU A 25 23.66 -5.74 11.04
C LEU A 25 23.53 -7.25 10.74
N GLY A 26 24.30 -7.78 9.80
CA GLY A 26 24.18 -9.16 9.33
C GLY A 26 24.43 -10.24 10.40
N LYS A 27 24.98 -9.88 11.55
CA LYS A 27 25.16 -10.76 12.72
C LYS A 27 24.07 -10.63 13.76
N ALA A 28 23.23 -9.59 13.67
CA ALA A 28 22.18 -9.34 14.63
C ALA A 28 21.00 -10.30 14.43
N GLN A 29 20.44 -10.79 15.52
CA GLN A 29 19.20 -11.56 15.50
C GLN A 29 18.02 -10.60 15.34
N ASN A 30 17.20 -10.81 14.30
CA ASN A 30 16.02 -10.01 14.08
C ASN A 30 14.87 -10.45 14.99
N HIS A 31 14.35 -9.53 15.80
CA HIS A 31 13.15 -9.70 16.62
C HIS A 31 11.98 -8.95 16.00
N PHE A 32 10.97 -9.68 15.55
CA PHE A 32 9.80 -9.12 14.89
C PHE A 32 8.89 -8.41 15.88
N THR A 33 8.40 -7.25 15.45
CA THR A 33 7.50 -6.38 16.22
C THR A 33 6.20 -6.12 15.46
N ARG A 34 5.19 -5.64 16.17
CA ARG A 34 3.86 -5.39 15.59
C ARG A 34 3.81 -4.10 14.75
N SER A 35 4.71 -3.17 14.99
CA SER A 35 4.83 -1.91 14.26
C SER A 35 6.22 -1.32 14.42
N ASN A 36 6.57 -0.32 13.58
CA ASN A 36 7.85 0.39 13.72
C ASN A 36 7.94 1.21 15.04
N VAL A 37 6.81 1.64 15.60
CA VAL A 37 6.78 2.29 16.93
C VAL A 37 7.02 1.26 18.03
N ASP A 38 6.41 0.07 17.94
CA ASP A 38 6.65 -1.04 18.88
C ASP A 38 8.12 -1.46 18.89
N SER A 39 8.80 -1.40 17.74
CA SER A 39 10.25 -1.62 17.66
C SER A 39 11.03 -0.66 18.55
N GLY A 40 10.66 0.61 18.54
CA GLY A 40 11.27 1.64 19.38
C GLY A 40 11.00 1.45 20.85
N ILE A 41 9.78 1.06 21.23
CA ILE A 41 9.42 0.77 22.62
C ILE A 41 10.26 -0.40 23.15
N ARG A 42 10.34 -1.49 22.42
CA ARG A 42 11.17 -2.66 22.81
C ARG A 42 12.66 -2.35 22.86
N PHE A 43 13.14 -1.49 21.98
CA PHE A 43 14.51 -0.98 22.06
C PHE A 43 14.76 -0.26 23.40
N LEU A 44 13.87 0.65 23.82
CA LEU A 44 14.01 1.39 25.07
C LEU A 44 13.98 0.43 26.28
N GLU A 45 13.04 -0.51 26.31
CA GLU A 45 12.93 -1.54 27.35
C GLU A 45 14.21 -2.38 27.45
N ALA A 46 14.77 -2.80 26.30
CA ALA A 46 15.99 -3.60 26.27
C ALA A 46 17.21 -2.82 26.73
N VAL A 47 17.30 -1.54 26.40
CA VAL A 47 18.39 -0.67 26.86
C VAL A 47 18.30 -0.43 28.37
N ASP A 48 17.11 -0.16 28.90
CA ASP A 48 16.92 0.08 30.33
C ASP A 48 17.22 -1.18 31.17
N SER A 49 17.03 -2.37 30.61
CA SER A 49 17.42 -3.65 31.25
C SER A 49 18.91 -3.97 31.15
N GLY A 50 19.69 -3.23 30.36
CA GLY A 50 21.15 -3.28 30.33
C GLY A 50 21.77 -4.55 29.71
N ASN A 51 20.99 -5.38 29.05
CA ASN A 51 21.37 -6.77 28.77
C ASN A 51 22.19 -7.02 27.50
N LYS A 52 22.08 -6.20 26.43
CA LYS A 52 22.81 -6.47 25.16
C LYS A 52 22.87 -5.22 24.27
N PRO A 53 23.85 -5.13 23.37
CA PRO A 53 23.84 -4.11 22.32
C PRO A 53 22.68 -4.34 21.36
N VAL A 54 21.71 -3.42 21.35
CA VAL A 54 20.47 -3.53 20.58
C VAL A 54 20.32 -2.42 19.57
N ALA A 55 19.55 -2.66 18.51
CA ALA A 55 19.10 -1.68 17.53
C ALA A 55 17.60 -1.82 17.30
N ALA A 56 16.99 -0.78 16.72
CA ALA A 56 15.63 -0.85 16.23
C ALA A 56 15.47 -0.07 14.93
N ILE A 57 14.60 -0.56 14.05
CA ILE A 57 14.12 0.21 12.89
C ILE A 57 12.86 0.93 13.30
N VAL A 58 12.91 2.27 13.26
CA VAL A 58 11.86 3.15 13.78
C VAL A 58 11.53 4.28 12.80
N PRO A 59 10.35 4.91 12.90
CA PRO A 59 10.05 6.13 12.17
C PRO A 59 11.03 7.26 12.54
N ALA A 60 11.30 8.15 11.60
CA ALA A 60 12.18 9.30 11.82
C ALA A 60 11.72 10.19 12.98
N THR A 61 10.41 10.36 13.16
CA THR A 61 9.79 11.11 14.28
C THR A 61 10.15 10.49 15.63
N PHE A 62 10.00 9.17 15.79
CA PHE A 62 10.40 8.46 17.01
C PHE A 62 11.89 8.65 17.31
N ALA A 63 12.73 8.57 16.25
CA ALA A 63 14.16 8.77 16.42
C ALA A 63 14.51 10.22 16.80
N GLN A 64 13.76 11.23 16.35
CA GLN A 64 13.96 12.64 16.73
C GLN A 64 13.65 12.89 18.21
N GLU A 65 12.54 12.35 18.70
CA GLU A 65 12.13 12.46 20.10
C GLU A 65 13.12 11.76 21.06
N ASN A 66 13.85 10.75 20.57
CA ASN A 66 14.83 9.98 21.33
C ASN A 66 16.26 10.31 20.88
N SER A 67 16.66 11.58 21.00
CA SER A 67 17.91 12.11 20.43
C SER A 67 19.21 11.62 21.09
N LYS A 68 19.17 11.01 22.27
CA LYS A 68 20.33 10.50 22.99
C LYS A 68 21.01 9.27 22.37
N TRP A 69 20.34 8.58 21.46
CA TRP A 69 20.85 7.37 20.83
C TRP A 69 21.53 7.63 19.49
N ARG A 70 22.52 6.80 19.15
CA ARG A 70 23.16 6.86 17.84
C ARG A 70 22.16 6.45 16.76
N LYS A 71 22.16 7.15 15.64
CA LYS A 71 21.21 6.97 14.54
C LYS A 71 21.92 6.72 13.22
N ALA A 72 21.31 5.86 12.40
CA ALA A 72 21.51 5.81 10.96
C ALA A 72 20.22 6.24 10.28
N SER A 73 20.30 7.12 9.30
CA SER A 73 19.14 7.61 8.52
C SER A 73 19.25 7.16 7.06
N ALA A 74 18.14 7.24 6.33
CA ALA A 74 18.06 6.86 4.93
C ALA A 74 18.52 5.41 4.68
N ILE A 75 18.05 4.49 5.55
CA ILE A 75 18.43 3.06 5.51
C ILE A 75 17.58 2.24 4.53
N GLN A 76 16.53 2.84 3.94
CA GLN A 76 15.65 2.17 2.98
C GLN A 76 16.38 1.89 1.66
N ASP A 77 16.14 0.72 1.06
CA ASP A 77 16.74 0.30 -0.20
C ASP A 77 16.23 1.13 -1.39
N TYR A 78 14.99 1.64 -1.30
CA TYR A 78 14.37 2.47 -2.34
C TYR A 78 14.04 3.85 -1.81
N GLN A 79 14.63 4.89 -2.42
CA GLN A 79 14.40 6.29 -2.01
C GLN A 79 12.96 6.77 -2.22
N ASN A 80 12.24 6.18 -3.19
CA ASN A 80 10.87 6.54 -3.55
C ASN A 80 9.81 5.64 -2.87
N ASN A 81 10.13 5.09 -1.69
CA ASN A 81 9.16 4.31 -0.92
C ASN A 81 8.06 5.24 -0.40
N THR A 82 6.87 5.13 -1.00
CA THR A 82 5.74 6.01 -0.73
C THR A 82 4.53 5.21 -0.27
N THR A 83 3.93 5.60 0.84
CA THR A 83 2.65 5.06 1.30
C THR A 83 1.51 5.97 0.85
N ARG A 84 0.55 5.40 0.13
CA ARG A 84 -0.66 6.11 -0.29
C ARG A 84 -1.72 6.00 0.79
N PHE A 85 -2.22 7.14 1.24
CA PHE A 85 -3.37 7.24 2.13
C PHE A 85 -4.60 7.68 1.36
N LEU A 86 -5.76 7.16 1.74
CA LEU A 86 -7.07 7.57 1.22
C LEU A 86 -7.88 8.19 2.36
N VAL A 87 -8.41 9.39 2.12
CA VAL A 87 -9.43 9.96 3.00
C VAL A 87 -10.78 9.42 2.53
N VAL A 88 -11.44 8.64 3.39
CA VAL A 88 -12.72 8.00 3.07
C VAL A 88 -13.84 8.59 3.91
N ARG A 89 -15.02 8.71 3.31
CA ARG A 89 -16.27 9.09 3.99
C ARG A 89 -17.44 8.25 3.49
N SER A 90 -18.49 8.16 4.28
CA SER A 90 -19.75 7.62 3.78
C SER A 90 -20.33 8.53 2.72
N ARG A 91 -20.79 7.95 1.61
CA ARG A 91 -21.56 8.66 0.58
C ARG A 91 -23.04 8.47 0.84
N LYS A 92 -23.83 9.54 0.71
CA LYS A 92 -25.28 9.46 0.73
C LYS A 92 -25.78 8.74 -0.53
N SER A 93 -26.91 8.05 -0.43
CA SER A 93 -27.44 7.24 -1.54
C SER A 93 -27.80 8.05 -2.78
N ASP A 94 -28.17 9.32 -2.61
CA ASP A 94 -28.56 10.28 -3.64
C ASP A 94 -27.41 11.16 -4.16
N GLU A 95 -26.21 11.01 -3.59
CA GLU A 95 -25.05 11.80 -3.99
C GLU A 95 -24.49 11.31 -5.33
N GLN A 96 -24.52 12.17 -6.34
CA GLN A 96 -23.90 11.90 -7.64
C GLN A 96 -22.37 11.90 -7.55
N LEU A 97 -21.74 11.10 -8.38
CA LEU A 97 -20.29 11.07 -8.52
C LEU A 97 -19.82 12.22 -9.42
N ASP A 98 -18.79 12.90 -8.98
CA ASP A 98 -18.20 14.02 -9.70
C ASP A 98 -16.95 13.53 -10.45
N TYR A 99 -17.10 13.22 -11.74
CA TYR A 99 -16.00 12.79 -12.61
C TYR A 99 -15.15 13.96 -13.15
N SER A 100 -15.41 15.20 -12.77
CA SER A 100 -14.47 16.30 -12.99
C SER A 100 -13.23 16.18 -12.10
N ARG A 101 -13.28 15.34 -11.06
CA ARG A 101 -12.14 15.01 -10.20
C ARG A 101 -11.04 14.26 -10.97
N LYS A 102 -9.83 14.27 -10.43
CA LYS A 102 -8.66 13.75 -11.13
C LYS A 102 -8.67 12.23 -11.34
N LYS A 103 -9.19 11.46 -10.38
CA LYS A 103 -9.15 9.99 -10.39
C LYS A 103 -10.45 9.37 -9.94
N THR A 104 -10.72 8.17 -10.46
CA THR A 104 -11.80 7.30 -9.98
C THR A 104 -11.23 5.92 -9.61
N SER A 105 -11.78 5.34 -8.53
CA SER A 105 -11.52 3.96 -8.12
C SER A 105 -12.75 3.10 -8.34
N LEU A 106 -12.54 1.93 -8.96
CA LEU A 106 -13.55 0.89 -9.18
C LEU A 106 -13.20 -0.39 -8.43
N LEU A 107 -14.23 -1.09 -8.00
CA LEU A 107 -14.21 -2.53 -7.75
C LEU A 107 -14.87 -3.22 -8.94
N VAL A 108 -14.22 -4.21 -9.53
CA VAL A 108 -14.75 -4.98 -10.65
C VAL A 108 -14.72 -6.47 -10.30
N GLU A 109 -15.83 -7.14 -10.54
CA GLU A 109 -15.99 -8.59 -10.38
C GLU A 109 -16.37 -9.20 -11.72
N PHE A 110 -15.78 -10.35 -12.05
CA PHE A 110 -16.21 -11.11 -13.23
C PHE A 110 -17.36 -12.03 -12.86
N MET A 111 -18.34 -12.14 -13.76
CA MET A 111 -19.51 -13.00 -13.55
C MET A 111 -19.22 -14.49 -13.82
N ASP A 112 -18.15 -14.78 -14.55
CA ASP A 112 -17.67 -16.10 -14.92
C ASP A 112 -16.13 -16.17 -14.78
N ASP A 113 -15.57 -17.37 -14.83
CA ASP A 113 -14.13 -17.59 -14.86
C ASP A 113 -13.76 -18.20 -16.22
N ARG A 114 -13.18 -17.37 -17.10
CA ARG A 114 -12.70 -17.79 -18.42
C ARG A 114 -11.47 -16.98 -18.82
N SER A 115 -10.70 -17.55 -19.76
CA SER A 115 -9.53 -16.87 -20.28
C SER A 115 -9.90 -15.56 -20.99
N GLY A 116 -9.05 -14.53 -20.84
CA GLY A 116 -9.19 -13.25 -21.53
C GLY A 116 -10.07 -12.21 -20.84
N LEU A 117 -10.67 -12.49 -19.67
CA LEU A 117 -11.52 -11.52 -18.94
C LEU A 117 -10.76 -10.24 -18.59
N LEU A 118 -9.54 -10.36 -18.09
CA LEU A 118 -8.73 -9.19 -17.79
C LEU A 118 -8.39 -8.38 -19.05
N TYR A 119 -8.13 -9.06 -20.17
CA TYR A 119 -7.95 -8.39 -21.45
C TYR A 119 -9.19 -7.60 -21.86
N GLN A 120 -10.39 -8.19 -21.71
CA GLN A 120 -11.65 -7.50 -22.01
C GLN A 120 -11.84 -6.27 -21.12
N LEU A 121 -11.54 -6.39 -19.83
CA LEU A 121 -11.58 -5.25 -18.89
C LEU A 121 -10.64 -4.13 -19.37
N MET A 122 -9.38 -4.47 -19.70
CA MET A 122 -8.40 -3.48 -20.18
C MET A 122 -8.80 -2.87 -21.53
N SER A 123 -9.44 -3.65 -22.40
CA SER A 123 -9.89 -3.19 -23.73
C SER A 123 -10.93 -2.09 -23.65
N VAL A 124 -11.81 -2.10 -22.62
CA VAL A 124 -12.78 -1.02 -22.41
C VAL A 124 -12.07 0.30 -22.10
N PHE A 125 -11.11 0.30 -21.18
CA PHE A 125 -10.34 1.51 -20.88
C PHE A 125 -9.52 2.00 -22.07
N ASN A 126 -8.94 1.07 -22.82
CA ASN A 126 -8.19 1.39 -24.04
C ASN A 126 -9.08 2.04 -25.12
N LEU A 127 -10.32 1.55 -25.29
CA LEU A 127 -11.27 2.09 -26.27
C LEU A 127 -11.54 3.59 -26.03
N PHE A 128 -11.62 4.00 -24.77
CA PHE A 128 -11.84 5.38 -24.36
C PHE A 128 -10.56 6.16 -24.06
N ASN A 129 -9.40 5.59 -24.37
CA ASN A 129 -8.09 6.19 -24.10
C ASN A 129 -7.92 6.64 -22.63
N ILE A 130 -8.49 5.87 -21.68
CA ILE A 130 -8.42 6.14 -20.26
C ILE A 130 -7.19 5.45 -19.67
N ASN A 131 -6.33 6.25 -19.04
CA ASN A 131 -5.10 5.75 -18.43
C ASN A 131 -5.33 5.18 -17.02
N LEU A 132 -4.99 3.90 -16.86
CA LEU A 132 -5.00 3.24 -15.56
C LEU A 132 -3.74 3.60 -14.76
N CYS A 133 -3.92 3.86 -13.47
CA CYS A 133 -2.81 4.14 -12.56
C CYS A 133 -2.66 3.10 -11.45
N ARG A 134 -3.61 2.14 -11.33
CA ARG A 134 -3.51 0.98 -10.44
C ARG A 134 -4.40 -0.14 -10.95
N LEU A 135 -3.90 -1.35 -10.84
CA LEU A 135 -4.64 -2.59 -11.00
C LEU A 135 -4.17 -3.57 -9.93
N GLU A 136 -5.08 -4.04 -9.10
CA GLU A 136 -4.77 -5.00 -8.03
C GLU A 136 -5.86 -6.04 -7.93
N SER A 137 -5.49 -7.32 -7.98
CA SER A 137 -6.41 -8.43 -7.75
C SER A 137 -6.40 -8.85 -6.28
N ARG A 138 -7.56 -9.18 -5.76
CA ARG A 138 -7.73 -9.77 -4.43
C ARG A 138 -8.67 -10.98 -4.53
N PRO A 139 -8.45 -12.05 -3.75
CA PRO A 139 -9.42 -13.13 -3.65
C PRO A 139 -10.78 -12.60 -3.19
N ALA A 140 -11.85 -13.03 -3.83
CA ALA A 140 -13.21 -12.76 -3.39
C ALA A 140 -13.47 -13.47 -2.06
N LYS A 141 -14.17 -12.78 -1.13
CA LYS A 141 -14.42 -13.35 0.20
C LYS A 141 -15.42 -14.51 0.18
N ASP A 142 -16.40 -14.41 -0.70
CA ASP A 142 -17.60 -15.28 -0.67
C ASP A 142 -17.58 -16.38 -1.73
N THR A 143 -16.60 -16.38 -2.62
CA THR A 143 -16.51 -17.35 -3.72
C THR A 143 -15.08 -17.89 -3.83
N PRO A 144 -14.84 -19.18 -3.54
CA PRO A 144 -13.52 -19.78 -3.70
C PRO A 144 -12.99 -19.62 -5.12
N TRP A 145 -11.71 -19.29 -5.25
CA TRP A 145 -10.98 -19.13 -6.51
C TRP A 145 -11.43 -17.94 -7.39
N ALA A 146 -12.45 -17.18 -6.98
CA ALA A 146 -12.83 -15.94 -7.66
C ALA A 146 -11.94 -14.76 -7.21
N TYR A 147 -11.77 -13.79 -8.11
CA TYR A 147 -11.00 -12.59 -7.85
C TYR A 147 -11.85 -11.35 -8.09
N VAL A 148 -11.62 -10.35 -7.25
CA VAL A 148 -12.08 -8.97 -7.47
C VAL A 148 -10.90 -8.11 -7.87
N PHE A 149 -11.15 -7.12 -8.72
CA PHE A 149 -10.13 -6.21 -9.22
C PHE A 149 -10.41 -4.80 -8.71
N TYR A 150 -9.42 -4.22 -8.05
CA TYR A 150 -9.40 -2.80 -7.71
C TYR A 150 -8.67 -2.07 -8.84
N VAL A 151 -9.36 -1.15 -9.47
CA VAL A 151 -8.85 -0.39 -10.61
C VAL A 151 -8.94 1.09 -10.31
N ASP A 152 -7.81 1.79 -10.35
CA ASP A 152 -7.79 3.25 -10.28
C ASP A 152 -7.37 3.80 -11.64
N PHE A 153 -8.05 4.83 -12.12
CA PHE A 153 -7.77 5.47 -13.39
C PHE A 153 -7.91 7.00 -13.32
N TYR A 154 -7.31 7.67 -14.27
CA TYR A 154 -7.48 9.10 -14.43
C TYR A 154 -8.77 9.39 -15.19
N ASN A 155 -9.59 10.30 -14.66
CA ASN A 155 -10.82 10.72 -15.34
C ASN A 155 -10.51 11.51 -16.60
N SER A 156 -11.39 11.38 -17.58
CA SER A 156 -11.43 12.10 -18.85
C SER A 156 -12.87 12.50 -19.18
N ALA A 157 -13.07 13.23 -20.27
CA ALA A 157 -14.41 13.55 -20.77
C ALA A 157 -15.24 12.29 -21.08
N ASP A 158 -14.57 11.17 -21.40
CA ASP A 158 -15.22 9.91 -21.79
C ASP A 158 -15.44 8.95 -20.62
N THR A 159 -15.19 9.38 -19.38
CA THR A 159 -15.29 8.51 -18.19
C THR A 159 -16.70 7.92 -18.03
N GLU A 160 -17.75 8.74 -18.19
CA GLU A 160 -19.14 8.27 -18.05
C GLU A 160 -19.48 7.26 -19.15
N ALA A 161 -19.12 7.55 -20.42
CA ALA A 161 -19.34 6.64 -21.53
C ALA A 161 -18.58 5.31 -21.34
N CYS A 162 -17.37 5.36 -20.82
CA CYS A 162 -16.61 4.16 -20.46
C CYS A 162 -17.35 3.31 -19.41
N LEU A 163 -17.89 3.93 -18.37
CA LEU A 163 -18.64 3.24 -17.32
C LEU A 163 -19.97 2.68 -17.80
N GLU A 164 -20.62 3.32 -18.77
CA GLU A 164 -21.81 2.78 -19.43
C GLU A 164 -21.53 1.45 -20.14
N VAL A 165 -20.37 1.33 -20.81
CA VAL A 165 -19.97 0.06 -21.43
C VAL A 165 -19.81 -1.05 -20.39
N PHE A 166 -19.31 -0.74 -19.21
CA PHE A 166 -19.26 -1.71 -18.11
C PHE A 166 -20.64 -2.21 -17.70
N SER A 167 -21.65 -1.34 -17.71
CA SER A 167 -23.01 -1.70 -17.30
C SER A 167 -23.69 -2.71 -18.22
N VAL A 168 -23.30 -2.76 -19.49
CA VAL A 168 -23.82 -3.69 -20.51
C VAL A 168 -22.87 -4.88 -20.77
N SER A 169 -21.74 -4.93 -20.10
CA SER A 169 -20.75 -5.99 -20.20
C SER A 169 -20.97 -7.09 -19.14
N ASN A 170 -20.24 -8.21 -19.27
CA ASN A 170 -20.26 -9.30 -18.28
C ASN A 170 -19.45 -8.98 -17.01
N PHE A 171 -19.36 -7.70 -16.65
CA PHE A 171 -18.71 -7.24 -15.43
C PHE A 171 -19.75 -6.72 -14.44
N ARG A 172 -19.58 -7.13 -13.18
CA ARG A 172 -20.22 -6.42 -12.07
C ARG A 172 -19.22 -5.39 -11.55
N TYR A 173 -19.61 -4.12 -11.49
CA TYR A 173 -18.71 -3.11 -10.97
C TYR A 173 -19.36 -2.20 -9.94
N LYS A 174 -18.53 -1.61 -9.09
CA LYS A 174 -18.93 -0.59 -8.12
C LYS A 174 -17.93 0.55 -8.14
N VAL A 175 -18.42 1.76 -8.36
CA VAL A 175 -17.59 2.96 -8.20
C VAL A 175 -17.40 3.21 -6.70
N LEU A 176 -16.16 3.15 -6.25
CA LEU A 176 -15.79 3.37 -4.86
C LEU A 176 -15.71 4.85 -4.54
N GLY A 177 -15.29 5.66 -5.50
CA GLY A 177 -15.24 7.11 -5.39
C GLY A 177 -14.49 7.78 -6.53
N SER A 178 -14.77 9.08 -6.70
CA SER A 178 -14.00 9.98 -7.57
C SER A 178 -13.38 11.08 -6.70
N TYR A 179 -12.10 11.36 -6.85
CA TYR A 179 -11.32 12.17 -5.91
C TYR A 179 -10.10 12.85 -6.55
N ASP A 180 -9.63 13.90 -5.88
CA ASP A 180 -8.39 14.59 -6.22
C ASP A 180 -7.20 14.05 -5.42
N LEU A 181 -5.99 14.34 -5.90
CA LEU A 181 -4.77 14.13 -5.15
C LEU A 181 -4.56 15.31 -4.21
N ILE A 182 -4.37 15.01 -2.93
CA ILE A 182 -3.93 15.97 -1.92
C ILE A 182 -2.40 15.89 -1.90
N SER A 183 -1.73 16.95 -2.26
CA SER A 183 -0.26 17.11 -2.22
C SER A 183 0.16 17.64 -0.85
#